data_11c05692e38d4b895244a9e25f1d73b6
#
_entry.id   11c05692e38d4b895244a9e25f1d73b6
#
_cell.length_a   1.000
_cell.length_b   1.000
_cell.length_c   1.000
_cell.angle_alpha   90.00
_cell.angle_beta   90.00
_cell.angle_gamma   90.00
#
_symmetry.space_group_name_H-M   'P 1'
#
loop_
_entity.id
_entity.type
_entity.pdbx_description
1 polymer ?
#
loop_
_entity_poly.entity_id
_entity_poly.type
_entity_poly.pdbx_seq_one_letter_code
_entity_poly.pdbx_strand_id
1 'polypeptide(L)'
;MGTTAMADVQWIDDTAYIDRAMAAYYRAKRSPQEVYQQPSRSDSGAVEYAGKRYVVLANVNGLLAVYRIKVDGFLKRLKRWPEALDKAI
;
A
#
# COMPACT_ATOMS: atom_id res chain seq x y z
N MET A 1 20.97 18.68 8.73
CA MET A 1 20.52 18.52 8.70
C MET A 1 19.61 18.09 8.64
N GLY A 2 19.22 17.92 8.63
CA GLY A 2 18.41 17.52 8.77
C GLY A 2 17.56 17.02 8.47
N THR A 3 17.37 16.70 8.14
CA THR A 3 16.71 16.20 7.86
C THR A 3 15.91 15.63 7.93
N THR A 4 15.47 15.53 7.83
CA THR A 4 14.59 15.03 7.95
C THR A 4 14.20 13.87 7.68
N ALA A 5 14.41 13.38 7.94
CA ALA A 5 14.17 12.06 7.81
C ALA A 5 12.85 11.59 7.88
N MET A 6 12.01 12.28 8.29
CA MET A 6 10.82 11.80 8.52
C MET A 6 10.24 11.28 7.34
N ALA A 7 10.15 11.51 6.42
CA ALA A 7 9.39 10.99 5.35
C ALA A 7 10.09 9.91 4.58
N ASP A 8 10.94 9.17 5.23
CA ASP A 8 11.72 8.18 4.54
C ASP A 8 10.89 6.95 4.25
N VAL A 9 10.14 6.99 3.20
CA VAL A 9 9.46 5.82 2.66
C VAL A 9 10.41 5.15 1.69
N GLN A 10 10.74 3.90 1.97
CA GLN A 10 11.66 3.17 1.11
C GLN A 10 10.92 2.06 0.39
N TRP A 11 11.08 2.03 -0.93
CA TRP A 11 10.50 0.95 -1.72
C TRP A 11 11.32 -0.31 -1.52
N ILE A 12 10.63 -1.43 -1.31
CA ILE A 12 11.28 -2.72 -1.13
C ILE A 12 10.75 -3.68 -2.17
N ASP A 13 11.60 -4.63 -2.54
CA ASP A 13 11.26 -5.61 -3.56
C ASP A 13 10.62 -6.81 -2.88
N ASP A 14 9.29 -6.81 -2.82
CA ASP A 14 8.58 -7.90 -2.16
C ASP A 14 7.36 -8.27 -2.99
N THR A 15 7.64 -8.82 -4.16
CA THR A 15 6.61 -9.12 -5.15
C THR A 15 5.54 -10.06 -4.62
N ALA A 16 5.93 -11.02 -3.78
CA ALA A 16 4.97 -11.99 -3.25
C ALA A 16 3.87 -11.30 -2.44
N TYR A 17 4.24 -10.30 -1.64
CA TYR A 17 3.24 -9.57 -0.86
C TYR A 17 2.42 -8.65 -1.74
N ILE A 18 3.01 -8.07 -2.79
CA ILE A 18 2.26 -7.26 -3.74
C ILE A 18 1.18 -8.12 -4.40
N ASP A 19 1.54 -9.32 -4.85
CA ASP A 19 0.58 -10.22 -5.48
C ASP A 19 -0.54 -10.60 -4.54
N ARG A 20 -0.21 -10.87 -3.27
CA ARG A 20 -1.22 -11.24 -2.29
C ARG A 20 -2.16 -10.08 -1.98
N ALA A 21 -1.62 -8.86 -1.90
CA ALA A 21 -2.44 -7.68 -1.67
C ALA A 21 -3.37 -7.41 -2.85
N MET A 22 -2.87 -7.57 -4.07
CA MET A 22 -3.71 -7.43 -5.26
C MET A 22 -4.85 -8.43 -5.24
N ALA A 23 -4.55 -9.69 -4.92
CA ALA A 23 -5.58 -10.71 -4.85
C ALA A 23 -6.62 -10.40 -3.78
N ALA A 24 -6.16 -9.91 -2.63
CA ALA A 24 -7.08 -9.55 -1.55
C ALA A 24 -7.98 -8.37 -1.96
N TYR A 25 -7.41 -7.42 -2.67
CA TYR A 25 -8.17 -6.26 -3.15
C TYR A 25 -9.28 -6.70 -4.11
N TYR A 26 -8.94 -7.59 -5.04
CA TYR A 26 -9.95 -8.06 -6.01
C TYR A 26 -11.03 -8.90 -5.36
N ARG A 27 -10.72 -9.59 -4.27
CA ARG A 27 -11.71 -10.40 -3.57
C ARG A 27 -12.59 -9.60 -2.62
N ALA A 28 -12.20 -8.38 -2.27
CA ALA A 28 -12.94 -7.58 -1.30
C ALA A 28 -14.31 -7.23 -1.84
N LYS A 29 -15.31 -7.31 -0.97
CA LYS A 29 -16.67 -6.92 -1.34
C LYS A 29 -16.76 -5.40 -1.42
N ARG A 30 -17.55 -4.94 -2.38
CA ARG A 30 -17.77 -3.51 -2.56
C ARG A 30 -19.26 -3.25 -2.59
N SER A 31 -19.67 -2.05 -2.16
CA SER A 31 -21.05 -1.69 -2.27
C SER A 31 -21.40 -1.43 -3.74
N PRO A 32 -22.66 -1.62 -4.15
CA PRO A 32 -23.02 -1.41 -5.55
C PRO A 32 -22.79 0.02 -6.03
N GLN A 33 -22.76 0.97 -5.10
CA GLN A 33 -22.57 2.37 -5.47
C GLN A 33 -21.09 2.72 -5.60
N GLU A 34 -20.18 1.85 -5.17
CA GLU A 34 -18.77 2.14 -5.23
C GLU A 34 -18.26 2.05 -6.65
N VAL A 35 -17.51 3.06 -7.07
CA VAL A 35 -16.82 3.00 -8.35
C VAL A 35 -15.60 2.13 -8.17
N TYR A 36 -15.54 1.04 -8.95
CA TYR A 36 -14.40 0.15 -8.87
C TYR A 36 -13.21 0.77 -9.60
N GLN A 37 -12.09 0.85 -8.93
CA GLN A 37 -10.85 1.29 -9.55
C GLN A 37 -9.84 0.17 -9.45
N GLN A 38 -9.15 -0.07 -10.55
CA GLN A 38 -8.20 -1.15 -10.64
C GLN A 38 -6.80 -0.61 -10.36
N PRO A 39 -6.08 -1.20 -9.41
CA PRO A 39 -4.70 -0.78 -9.18
C PRO A 39 -3.81 -1.22 -10.34
N SER A 40 -2.76 -0.45 -10.60
CA SER A 40 -1.80 -0.80 -11.61
C SER A 40 -0.52 -1.27 -10.93
N ARG A 41 0.14 -2.25 -11.53
CA ARG A 41 1.37 -2.75 -10.93
C ARG A 41 2.48 -1.73 -10.97
N SER A 42 2.50 -0.88 -11.98
CA SER A 42 3.56 0.12 -12.08
C SER A 42 3.43 1.22 -11.02
N ASP A 43 2.22 1.43 -10.49
CA ASP A 43 2.00 2.45 -9.47
C ASP A 43 1.92 1.85 -8.07
N SER A 44 1.97 0.54 -7.96
CA SER A 44 1.83 -0.16 -6.69
C SER A 44 3.16 -0.75 -6.27
N GLY A 45 3.30 -1.04 -4.99
CA GLY A 45 4.54 -1.63 -4.52
C GLY A 45 4.53 -1.88 -3.03
N ALA A 46 5.64 -2.42 -2.55
CA ALA A 46 5.84 -2.61 -1.12
C ALA A 46 6.81 -1.55 -0.62
N VAL A 47 6.57 -1.07 0.58
CA VAL A 47 7.39 -0.01 1.16
C VAL A 47 7.66 -0.29 2.63
N GLU A 48 8.73 0.29 3.12
CA GLU A 48 9.03 0.32 4.55
C GLU A 48 9.00 1.76 5.03
N TYR A 49 8.33 1.98 6.15
CA TYR A 49 8.22 3.31 6.73
C TYR A 49 8.10 3.19 8.24
N ALA A 50 8.91 3.93 8.96
CA ALA A 50 8.90 3.97 10.42
C ALA A 50 9.00 2.57 11.04
N GLY A 51 9.84 1.72 10.46
CA GLY A 51 10.06 0.38 10.96
C GLY A 51 8.97 -0.62 10.65
N LYS A 52 8.00 -0.25 9.85
CA LYS A 52 6.91 -1.15 9.46
C LYS A 52 6.87 -1.28 7.95
N ARG A 53 6.35 -2.42 7.49
CA ARG A 53 6.26 -2.69 6.06
C ARG A 53 4.81 -2.65 5.61
N TYR A 54 4.60 -2.11 4.43
CA TYR A 54 3.26 -1.94 3.86
C TYR A 54 3.28 -2.32 2.39
N VAL A 55 2.11 -2.68 1.88
CA VAL A 55 1.90 -2.76 0.43
C VAL A 55 0.91 -1.67 0.07
N VAL A 56 1.29 -0.84 -0.90
CA VAL A 56 0.43 0.23 -1.38
C VAL A 56 -0.08 -0.13 -2.76
N LEU A 57 -1.38 -0.07 -2.95
CA LEU A 57 -2.01 -0.32 -4.23
C LEU A 57 -2.55 1.00 -4.76
N ALA A 58 -2.12 1.36 -5.98
CA ALA A 58 -2.42 2.66 -6.53
C ALA A 58 -2.62 2.58 -8.03
N ASN A 59 -3.17 3.64 -8.58
CA ASN A 59 -3.22 3.84 -10.02
C ASN A 59 -2.92 5.31 -10.28
N VAL A 60 -3.15 5.78 -11.50
CA VAL A 60 -2.83 7.16 -11.86
C VAL A 60 -3.61 8.18 -11.04
N ASN A 61 -4.68 7.78 -10.39
CA ASN A 61 -5.48 8.67 -9.56
C ASN A 61 -5.04 8.68 -8.09
N GLY A 62 -4.06 7.87 -7.71
CA GLY A 62 -3.53 7.86 -6.36
C GLY A 62 -3.71 6.54 -5.65
N LEU A 63 -3.59 6.56 -4.33
CA LEU A 63 -3.70 5.37 -3.52
C LEU A 63 -5.13 4.85 -3.47
N LEU A 64 -5.29 3.57 -3.67
CA LEU A 64 -6.57 2.88 -3.58
C LEU A 64 -6.71 2.09 -2.30
N ALA A 65 -5.62 1.48 -1.84
CA ALA A 65 -5.64 0.66 -0.64
C ALA A 65 -4.23 0.53 -0.09
N VAL A 66 -4.12 0.36 1.21
CA VAL A 66 -2.84 0.11 1.87
C VAL A 66 -3.02 -1.08 2.78
N TYR A 67 -2.08 -2.01 2.71
CA TYR A 67 -2.05 -3.19 3.56
C TYR A 67 -0.79 -3.15 4.40
N ARG A 68 -0.90 -3.46 5.68
CA ARG A 68 0.27 -3.60 6.52
C ARG A 68 0.71 -5.06 6.52
N ILE A 69 2.00 -5.29 6.36
CA ILE A 69 2.57 -6.62 6.48
C ILE A 69 2.86 -6.85 7.95
N LYS A 70 2.09 -7.75 8.59
CA LYS A 70 2.23 -8.01 10.01
C LYS A 70 3.43 -8.91 10.25
N VAL A 71 3.89 -8.95 11.52
CA VAL A 71 5.05 -9.77 11.84
C VAL A 71 4.82 -11.24 11.56
N ASP A 72 3.58 -11.71 11.61
CA ASP A 72 3.27 -13.10 11.29
C ASP A 72 3.14 -13.36 9.80
N GLY A 73 3.39 -12.36 8.97
CA GLY A 73 3.33 -12.52 7.52
C GLY A 73 1.96 -12.30 6.90
N PHE A 74 0.95 -12.05 7.71
CA PHE A 74 -0.38 -11.79 7.16
C PHE A 74 -0.52 -10.33 6.80
N LEU A 75 -1.42 -10.03 5.87
CA LEU A 75 -1.73 -8.68 5.45
C LEU A 75 -2.96 -8.19 6.18
N LYS A 76 -2.94 -6.93 6.61
CA LYS A 76 -4.08 -6.28 7.22
C LYS A 76 -4.40 -5.03 6.43
N ARG A 77 -5.60 -4.96 5.88
CA ARG A 77 -6.03 -3.76 5.17
C ARG A 77 -6.26 -2.63 6.17
N LEU A 78 -5.70 -1.46 5.88
CA LEU A 78 -5.79 -0.32 6.77
C LEU A 78 -6.89 0.61 6.30
N LYS A 79 -7.64 1.16 7.26
CA LYS A 79 -8.60 2.21 6.96
C LYS A 79 -7.91 3.56 6.91
N ARG A 80 -6.79 3.70 7.62
CA ARG A 80 -5.99 4.92 7.63
C ARG A 80 -4.53 4.52 7.56
N TRP A 81 -3.74 5.36 6.94
CA TRP A 81 -2.31 5.10 6.79
C TRP A 81 -1.55 6.41 6.93
N PRO A 82 -0.24 6.34 7.20
CA PRO A 82 0.58 7.55 7.31
C PRO A 82 0.54 8.38 6.04
N GLU A 83 0.47 9.68 6.21
CA GLU A 83 0.41 10.60 5.09
C GLU A 83 1.63 10.47 4.18
N ALA A 84 2.76 10.07 4.76
CA ALA A 84 3.98 9.89 3.97
C ALA A 84 3.78 8.87 2.85
N LEU A 85 2.89 7.89 3.03
CA LEU A 85 2.64 6.91 1.99
C LEU A 85 1.90 7.53 0.80
N ASP A 86 0.98 8.47 1.06
CA ASP A 86 0.34 9.19 -0.03
C ASP A 86 1.34 10.00 -0.83
N LYS A 87 2.30 10.58 -0.16
CA LYS A 87 3.28 11.43 -0.82
C LYS A 87 4.32 10.64 -1.60
N ALA A 88 4.46 9.36 -1.31
CA ALA A 88 5.43 8.52 -2.02
C ALA A 88 4.90 8.05 -3.38
N ILE A 89 3.62 8.20 -3.64
CA ILE A 89 2.98 7.71 -4.87
C ILE A 89 2.87 8.80 -5.94
#